data_f5ed6a4423ed1898dbfdcda11081b2bf
#
_entry.id   f5ed6a4423ed1898dbfdcda11081b2bf
#
_cell.length_a   1.000
_cell.length_b   1.000
_cell.length_c   1.000
_cell.angle_alpha   90.00
_cell.angle_beta   90.00
_cell.angle_gamma   90.00
#
_symmetry.space_group_name_H-M   'P 1'
#
loop_
_entity.id
_entity.type
_entity.pdbx_description
1 polymer ?
#
loop_
_entity_poly.entity_id
_entity_poly.type
_entity_poly.pdbx_seq_one_letter_code
_entity_poly.pdbx_strand_id
1 'polypeptide(L)'
;NRYSTLFQRYQVLTFDAYEAAPSRFCNSTVNDSCPLAPSFFANPYDPYDLSAFSVSHDFYSSYAFATIATTITAKSGDAGAPDIACISANITPALGHTLSGLLTYLPVAILILVATATAAAGIYSPWGSTDPFKWTTNYGRDQDLLRLVTPGFGDCLQYIQFIFLTGALSLNYPGYYAPVTKQASWSALLFNTSYVSHGHGTQSLQDGIYITNGTYGMTRMSQLVGMTAVRDIWACMAVWLLVVAVAVVLLCQLAFLLRWVIRILANSQQEDLRKKNWPLSGGMVVRIIFNYFLLPIVAISMFQLIVAARSPASVVAMAVILLLAIIVLALWILNLIFRTKPRAYLFDDLPTVLLYGPLYNTYSDEAAPFALIPAILTFIRGIAIGAVQPSGIAQLVIMAI
;
A
#
# COMPACT_ATOMS: atom_id res chain seq x y z
N ASN A 1 -14.96 50.70 -14.79
CA ASN A 1 -14.41 49.73 -13.84
C ASN A 1 -15.22 48.43 -13.88
N ARG A 2 -14.73 47.42 -14.60
CA ARG A 2 -15.34 46.10 -14.67
C ARG A 2 -14.62 45.22 -13.65
N TYR A 3 -15.38 44.70 -12.69
CA TYR A 3 -14.81 43.87 -11.62
C TYR A 3 -14.99 42.41 -11.98
N SER A 4 -13.96 41.60 -11.73
CA SER A 4 -14.07 40.15 -11.77
C SER A 4 -14.94 39.64 -10.64
N THR A 5 -15.77 38.65 -10.92
CA THR A 5 -16.70 38.05 -9.98
C THR A 5 -16.31 36.63 -9.64
N LEU A 6 -16.35 36.31 -8.36
CA LEU A 6 -16.03 34.98 -7.82
C LEU A 6 -17.33 34.22 -7.54
N PHE A 7 -17.40 33.01 -8.05
CA PHE A 7 -18.48 32.05 -7.80
C PHE A 7 -17.89 30.87 -7.02
N GLN A 8 -18.56 30.44 -5.98
CA GLN A 8 -18.14 29.35 -5.13
C GLN A 8 -19.29 28.35 -5.01
N ARG A 9 -19.01 27.09 -5.28
CA ARG A 9 -19.96 25.99 -5.18
C ARG A 9 -19.33 24.84 -4.40
N TYR A 10 -20.07 24.35 -3.42
CA TYR A 10 -19.66 23.28 -2.53
C TYR A 10 -20.65 22.12 -2.64
N GLN A 11 -20.16 20.96 -3.06
CA GLN A 11 -20.99 19.77 -3.29
C GLN A 11 -20.56 18.63 -2.40
N VAL A 12 -21.52 17.87 -1.88
CA VAL A 12 -21.30 16.59 -1.20
C VAL A 12 -21.97 15.50 -2.04
N LEU A 13 -21.16 14.61 -2.62
CA LEU A 13 -21.58 13.67 -3.66
C LEU A 13 -22.18 14.43 -4.86
N THR A 14 -23.49 14.37 -5.04
CA THR A 14 -24.25 15.06 -6.11
C THR A 14 -25.11 16.21 -5.58
N PHE A 15 -25.13 16.43 -4.27
CA PHE A 15 -25.94 17.43 -3.61
C PHE A 15 -25.16 18.73 -3.45
N ASP A 16 -25.77 19.86 -3.87
CA ASP A 16 -25.23 21.19 -3.61
C ASP A 16 -25.44 21.56 -2.15
N ALA A 17 -24.39 21.41 -1.33
CA ALA A 17 -24.44 21.71 0.09
C ALA A 17 -24.52 23.23 0.33
N TYR A 18 -23.81 23.99 -0.50
CA TYR A 18 -23.82 25.45 -0.44
C TYR A 18 -23.35 26.06 -1.77
N GLU A 19 -24.02 27.13 -2.18
CA GLU A 19 -23.61 27.99 -3.29
C GLU A 19 -23.57 29.45 -2.79
N ALA A 20 -22.35 30.03 -2.84
CA ALA A 20 -22.17 31.38 -2.34
C ALA A 20 -22.75 32.40 -3.31
N ALA A 21 -23.35 33.48 -2.79
CA ALA A 21 -23.71 34.62 -3.60
C ALA A 21 -22.49 35.19 -4.34
N PRO A 22 -22.61 35.59 -5.62
CA PRO A 22 -21.49 36.13 -6.37
C PRO A 22 -20.81 37.29 -5.64
N SER A 23 -19.51 37.18 -5.41
CA SER A 23 -18.73 38.21 -4.72
C SER A 23 -17.70 38.85 -5.64
N ARG A 24 -17.20 40.02 -5.29
CA ARG A 24 -16.10 40.64 -6.03
C ARG A 24 -14.80 39.88 -5.71
N PHE A 25 -14.07 39.50 -6.75
CA PHE A 25 -12.80 38.76 -6.58
C PHE A 25 -11.82 39.44 -5.64
N CYS A 26 -11.70 40.80 -5.76
CA CYS A 26 -10.77 41.57 -4.92
C CYS A 26 -11.08 41.55 -3.42
N ASN A 27 -12.30 41.20 -3.01
CA ASN A 27 -12.63 41.06 -1.60
C ASN A 27 -12.10 39.77 -0.98
N SER A 28 -11.66 38.83 -1.81
CA SER A 28 -11.13 37.52 -1.40
C SER A 28 -9.60 37.44 -1.54
N THR A 29 -8.93 38.51 -2.01
CA THR A 29 -7.47 38.49 -2.16
C THR A 29 -6.78 38.58 -0.80
N VAL A 30 -5.71 37.81 -0.64
CA VAL A 30 -4.83 37.89 0.53
C VAL A 30 -3.94 39.11 0.38
N ASN A 31 -3.78 39.88 1.46
CA ASN A 31 -2.97 41.13 1.51
C ASN A 31 -3.50 42.27 0.63
N ASP A 32 -4.79 42.33 0.37
CA ASP A 32 -5.46 43.42 -0.38
C ASP A 32 -4.79 43.77 -1.73
N SER A 33 -4.08 42.84 -2.32
CA SER A 33 -3.33 43.00 -3.56
C SER A 33 -4.25 42.90 -4.78
N CYS A 34 -4.97 43.94 -5.12
CA CYS A 34 -5.77 43.97 -6.35
C CYS A 34 -5.41 45.22 -7.17
N PRO A 35 -5.16 45.06 -8.50
CA PRO A 35 -5.23 43.88 -9.31
C PRO A 35 -4.10 42.88 -9.05
N LEU A 36 -4.39 41.56 -9.11
CA LEU A 36 -3.34 40.54 -9.01
C LEU A 36 -2.42 40.65 -10.22
N ALA A 37 -1.12 40.87 -9.96
CA ALA A 37 -0.11 40.77 -11.00
C ALA A 37 0.19 39.31 -11.33
N PRO A 38 0.41 38.93 -12.61
CA PRO A 38 0.83 37.60 -12.94
C PRO A 38 2.19 37.33 -12.30
N SER A 39 2.27 36.29 -11.48
CA SER A 39 3.51 35.82 -10.88
C SER A 39 4.10 34.73 -11.76
N PHE A 40 5.22 35.01 -12.42
CA PHE A 40 5.93 34.03 -13.27
C PHE A 40 6.93 33.17 -12.50
N PHE A 41 7.31 33.58 -11.28
CA PHE A 41 8.25 32.88 -10.42
C PHE A 41 7.60 32.70 -9.04
N ALA A 42 6.82 31.62 -8.92
CA ALA A 42 6.28 31.22 -7.63
C ALA A 42 7.32 30.38 -6.89
N ASN A 43 7.70 30.79 -5.68
CA ASN A 43 8.43 29.91 -4.78
C ASN A 43 7.43 28.97 -4.10
N PRO A 44 7.41 27.66 -4.41
CA PRO A 44 6.45 26.75 -3.81
C PRO A 44 6.68 26.53 -2.30
N TYR A 45 7.80 27.02 -1.77
CA TYR A 45 8.15 26.93 -0.35
C TYR A 45 7.76 28.16 0.47
N ASP A 46 7.34 29.24 -0.20
CA ASP A 46 6.81 30.43 0.45
C ASP A 46 5.45 30.83 -0.17
N PRO A 47 4.35 30.26 0.34
CA PRO A 47 3.01 30.55 -0.16
C PRO A 47 2.58 31.99 0.09
N TYR A 48 3.24 32.76 0.97
CA TYR A 48 2.93 34.14 1.24
C TYR A 48 3.49 35.10 0.19
N ASP A 49 4.45 34.67 -0.59
CA ASP A 49 5.00 35.43 -1.73
C ASP A 49 4.14 35.28 -3.00
N LEU A 50 3.12 34.41 -2.97
CA LEU A 50 2.20 34.21 -4.07
C LEU A 50 1.00 35.15 -3.94
N SER A 51 0.59 35.71 -5.08
CA SER A 51 -0.71 36.36 -5.19
C SER A 51 -1.81 35.30 -4.95
N ALA A 52 -2.41 35.35 -3.78
CA ALA A 52 -3.38 34.33 -3.36
C ALA A 52 -4.75 34.96 -3.07
N PHE A 53 -5.78 34.15 -3.15
CA PHE A 53 -7.11 34.51 -2.63
C PHE A 53 -7.55 33.45 -1.62
N SER A 54 -8.34 33.87 -0.65
CA SER A 54 -8.88 33.02 0.40
C SER A 54 -10.39 33.09 0.40
N VAL A 55 -11.04 31.94 0.53
CA VAL A 55 -12.47 31.82 0.72
C VAL A 55 -12.74 30.91 1.90
N SER A 56 -13.70 31.24 2.75
CA SER A 56 -14.08 30.44 3.91
C SER A 56 -15.58 30.29 3.97
N HIS A 57 -16.03 29.12 4.44
CA HIS A 57 -17.42 28.84 4.75
C HIS A 57 -17.52 27.83 5.88
N ASP A 58 -18.37 28.09 6.86
CA ASP A 58 -18.60 27.22 7.98
C ASP A 58 -19.71 26.21 7.65
N PHE A 59 -19.36 24.92 7.69
CA PHE A 59 -20.30 23.82 7.48
C PHE A 59 -20.79 23.26 8.81
N TYR A 60 -22.03 22.76 8.81
CA TYR A 60 -22.60 22.09 9.95
C TYR A 60 -21.85 20.79 10.28
N SER A 61 -21.87 20.37 11.54
CA SER A 61 -21.21 19.13 12.02
C SER A 61 -21.67 17.85 11.29
N SER A 62 -22.86 17.86 10.67
CA SER A 62 -23.36 16.77 9.83
C SER A 62 -22.44 16.45 8.62
N TYR A 63 -21.63 17.39 8.19
CA TYR A 63 -20.68 17.20 7.09
C TYR A 63 -19.28 16.79 7.58
N ALA A 64 -19.07 16.57 8.87
CA ALA A 64 -17.76 16.20 9.43
C ALA A 64 -17.16 14.93 8.82
N PHE A 65 -18.00 14.01 8.33
CA PHE A 65 -17.58 12.76 7.67
C PHE A 65 -17.78 12.78 6.14
N ALA A 66 -17.99 13.94 5.57
CA ALA A 66 -18.19 14.08 4.13
C ALA A 66 -16.93 14.63 3.45
N THR A 67 -16.71 14.23 2.21
CA THR A 67 -15.79 14.94 1.32
C THR A 67 -16.59 15.98 0.54
N ILE A 68 -16.15 17.21 0.63
CA ILE A 68 -16.78 18.36 -0.02
C ILE A 68 -16.01 18.67 -1.29
N ALA A 69 -16.65 18.51 -2.44
CA ALA A 69 -16.12 18.96 -3.72
C ALA A 69 -16.35 20.46 -3.85
N THR A 70 -15.29 21.24 -3.83
CA THR A 70 -15.32 22.69 -3.96
C THR A 70 -14.96 23.09 -5.38
N THR A 71 -15.80 23.89 -6.01
CA THR A 71 -15.52 24.50 -7.32
C THR A 71 -15.57 26.01 -7.18
N ILE A 72 -14.49 26.66 -7.51
CA ILE A 72 -14.34 28.11 -7.47
C ILE A 72 -14.09 28.61 -8.88
N THR A 73 -14.95 29.46 -9.39
CA THR A 73 -14.84 30.04 -10.74
C THR A 73 -14.74 31.56 -10.66
N ALA A 74 -13.69 32.11 -11.25
CA ALA A 74 -13.54 33.56 -11.43
C ALA A 74 -13.95 33.93 -12.84
N LYS A 75 -14.93 34.85 -12.97
CA LYS A 75 -15.43 35.38 -14.25
C LYS A 75 -14.97 36.81 -14.47
N SER A 76 -14.65 37.14 -15.72
CA SER A 76 -14.34 38.50 -16.11
C SER A 76 -15.57 39.41 -16.00
N GLY A 77 -15.36 40.67 -15.70
CA GLY A 77 -16.38 41.70 -15.80
C GLY A 77 -16.67 42.18 -17.25
N ASP A 78 -16.04 41.58 -18.26
CA ASP A 78 -16.21 41.94 -19.65
C ASP A 78 -17.53 41.43 -20.25
N ALA A 79 -17.89 41.94 -21.41
CA ALA A 79 -19.08 41.47 -22.15
C ALA A 79 -18.89 39.97 -22.49
N GLY A 80 -19.89 39.17 -22.12
CA GLY A 80 -19.84 37.71 -22.26
C GLY A 80 -19.32 36.99 -21.04
N ALA A 81 -18.81 37.69 -20.01
CA ALA A 81 -18.34 37.14 -18.72
C ALA A 81 -17.53 35.81 -18.86
N PRO A 82 -16.45 35.78 -19.65
CA PRO A 82 -15.65 34.59 -19.81
C PRO A 82 -15.04 34.14 -18.50
N ASP A 83 -14.90 32.84 -18.33
CA ASP A 83 -14.20 32.25 -17.18
C ASP A 83 -12.69 32.57 -17.28
N ILE A 84 -12.15 33.25 -16.27
CA ILE A 84 -10.71 33.56 -16.17
C ILE A 84 -9.97 32.39 -15.56
N ALA A 85 -10.54 31.82 -14.50
CA ALA A 85 -9.96 30.70 -13.79
C ALA A 85 -11.06 29.81 -13.18
N CYS A 86 -10.80 28.50 -13.15
CA CYS A 86 -11.64 27.54 -12.45
C CYS A 86 -10.73 26.61 -11.64
N ILE A 87 -10.98 26.52 -10.33
CA ILE A 87 -10.26 25.67 -9.41
C ILE A 87 -11.26 24.69 -8.82
N SER A 88 -10.94 23.40 -8.87
CA SER A 88 -11.72 22.35 -8.21
C SER A 88 -10.84 21.58 -7.25
N ALA A 89 -11.32 21.41 -6.02
CA ALA A 89 -10.62 20.66 -4.98
C ALA A 89 -11.59 19.84 -4.15
N ASN A 90 -11.14 18.66 -3.71
CA ASN A 90 -11.87 17.83 -2.76
C ASN A 90 -11.33 18.09 -1.34
N ILE A 91 -12.21 18.53 -0.46
CA ILE A 91 -11.89 18.89 0.91
C ILE A 91 -12.53 17.84 1.84
N THR A 92 -11.73 17.21 2.68
CA THR A 92 -12.21 16.25 3.67
C THR A 92 -11.72 16.68 5.06
N PRO A 93 -12.61 16.77 6.06
CA PRO A 93 -12.23 17.12 7.43
C PRO A 93 -11.23 16.11 8.03
N ALA A 94 -10.36 16.56 8.91
CA ALA A 94 -9.39 15.71 9.59
C ALA A 94 -10.07 14.73 10.56
N LEU A 95 -9.55 13.50 10.61
CA LEU A 95 -10.03 12.45 11.55
C LEU A 95 -9.75 12.77 13.01
N GLY A 96 -8.83 13.70 13.28
CA GLY A 96 -8.32 13.96 14.62
C GLY A 96 -7.31 12.91 15.11
N HIS A 97 -6.52 13.27 16.12
CA HIS A 97 -5.39 12.45 16.60
C HIS A 97 -5.85 11.10 17.19
N THR A 98 -6.93 11.10 17.99
CA THR A 98 -7.41 9.89 18.68
C THR A 98 -7.87 8.83 17.70
N LEU A 99 -8.73 9.20 16.75
CA LEU A 99 -9.27 8.25 15.76
C LEU A 99 -8.17 7.77 14.78
N SER A 100 -7.32 8.69 14.31
CA SER A 100 -6.17 8.34 13.46
C SER A 100 -5.23 7.36 14.15
N GLY A 101 -4.90 7.60 15.42
CA GLY A 101 -4.09 6.68 16.23
C GLY A 101 -4.75 5.31 16.40
N LEU A 102 -6.02 5.27 16.75
CA LEU A 102 -6.76 4.01 16.87
C LEU A 102 -6.73 3.20 15.59
N LEU A 103 -7.04 3.82 14.44
CA LEU A 103 -7.05 3.17 13.13
C LEU A 103 -5.67 2.68 12.68
N THR A 104 -4.60 3.33 13.14
CA THR A 104 -3.23 2.89 12.84
C THR A 104 -2.81 1.72 13.72
N TYR A 105 -3.00 1.83 15.05
CA TYR A 105 -2.43 0.88 16.01
C TYR A 105 -3.28 -0.36 16.24
N LEU A 106 -4.61 -0.30 16.08
CA LEU A 106 -5.48 -1.46 16.25
C LEU A 106 -5.16 -2.60 15.29
N PRO A 107 -5.01 -2.37 13.98
CA PRO A 107 -4.59 -3.43 13.05
C PRO A 107 -3.20 -3.99 13.37
N VAL A 108 -2.27 -3.15 13.83
CA VAL A 108 -0.93 -3.60 14.27
C VAL A 108 -1.04 -4.50 15.50
N ALA A 109 -1.84 -4.13 16.49
CA ALA A 109 -2.07 -4.94 17.69
C ALA A 109 -2.67 -6.32 17.35
N ILE A 110 -3.64 -6.36 16.43
CA ILE A 110 -4.22 -7.61 15.94
C ILE A 110 -3.15 -8.48 15.27
N LEU A 111 -2.30 -7.90 14.42
CA LEU A 111 -1.22 -8.65 13.76
C LEU A 111 -0.20 -9.19 14.77
N ILE A 112 0.17 -8.42 15.79
CA ILE A 112 1.06 -8.88 16.85
C ILE A 112 0.41 -10.05 17.62
N LEU A 113 -0.88 -9.94 17.95
CA LEU A 113 -1.61 -11.01 18.62
C LEU A 113 -1.62 -12.30 17.79
N VAL A 114 -1.93 -12.21 16.49
CA VAL A 114 -1.92 -13.36 15.58
C VAL A 114 -0.50 -13.92 15.40
N ALA A 115 0.51 -13.08 15.33
CA ALA A 115 1.91 -13.51 15.26
C ALA A 115 2.33 -14.27 16.52
N THR A 116 1.98 -13.77 17.70
CA THR A 116 2.28 -14.45 18.97
C THR A 116 1.51 -15.76 19.11
N ALA A 117 0.25 -15.81 18.70
CA ALA A 117 -0.54 -17.05 18.66
C ALA A 117 0.07 -18.08 17.71
N THR A 118 0.50 -17.65 16.52
CA THR A 118 1.16 -18.52 15.53
C THR A 118 2.49 -19.06 16.06
N ALA A 119 3.28 -18.21 16.72
CA ALA A 119 4.54 -18.63 17.34
C ALA A 119 4.31 -19.63 18.48
N ALA A 120 3.35 -19.36 19.35
CA ALA A 120 2.96 -20.26 20.44
C ALA A 120 2.48 -21.62 19.91
N ALA A 121 1.60 -21.61 18.89
CA ALA A 121 1.14 -22.84 18.24
C ALA A 121 2.31 -23.62 17.63
N GLY A 122 3.27 -22.95 16.99
CA GLY A 122 4.46 -23.59 16.44
C GLY A 122 5.38 -24.22 17.50
N ILE A 123 5.47 -23.63 18.69
CA ILE A 123 6.30 -24.12 19.79
C ILE A 123 5.66 -25.31 20.52
N TYR A 124 4.35 -25.19 20.80
CA TYR A 124 3.64 -26.14 21.64
C TYR A 124 2.89 -27.23 20.88
N SER A 125 2.87 -27.18 19.54
CA SER A 125 2.24 -28.23 18.74
C SER A 125 2.95 -29.58 18.89
N PRO A 126 2.25 -30.65 19.29
CA PRO A 126 2.84 -31.98 19.38
C PRO A 126 3.01 -32.66 18.01
N TRP A 127 2.40 -32.14 16.95
CA TRP A 127 2.19 -32.84 15.69
C TRP A 127 3.06 -32.38 14.52
N GLY A 128 4.12 -31.78 14.77
CA GLY A 128 4.94 -31.26 13.70
C GLY A 128 4.70 -29.77 13.51
N SER A 129 5.70 -29.07 13.76
CA SER A 129 5.74 -27.66 13.66
C SER A 129 6.31 -27.25 12.32
N THR A 130 6.05 -26.04 11.93
CA THR A 130 6.82 -25.34 10.91
C THR A 130 8.25 -25.09 11.35
N ASP A 131 8.66 -25.59 12.53
CA ASP A 131 10.03 -25.50 13.03
C ASP A 131 10.96 -26.35 12.15
N PRO A 132 11.86 -25.73 11.37
CA PRO A 132 12.79 -26.47 10.51
C PRO A 132 13.73 -27.39 11.28
N PHE A 133 13.77 -27.25 12.60
CA PHE A 133 14.59 -28.03 13.49
C PHE A 133 13.87 -29.26 14.07
N LYS A 134 12.53 -29.24 14.03
CA LYS A 134 11.67 -30.34 14.45
C LYS A 134 10.85 -30.90 13.29
N TRP A 135 11.40 -30.84 12.10
CA TRP A 135 10.74 -31.25 10.87
C TRP A 135 10.32 -32.74 10.94
N THR A 136 9.06 -32.99 10.59
CA THR A 136 8.53 -34.33 10.41
C THR A 136 8.10 -34.55 8.97
N THR A 137 8.27 -35.74 8.42
CA THR A 137 7.88 -36.09 7.05
C THR A 137 6.37 -36.05 6.80
N ASN A 138 5.56 -35.98 7.86
CA ASN A 138 4.10 -35.86 7.77
C ASN A 138 3.63 -34.41 7.62
N TYR A 139 4.52 -33.47 7.80
CA TYR A 139 4.18 -32.06 7.63
C TYR A 139 3.75 -31.77 6.17
N GLY A 140 2.59 -31.19 5.99
CA GLY A 140 2.03 -30.92 4.67
C GLY A 140 1.12 -32.00 4.11
N ARG A 141 0.98 -33.15 4.77
CA ARG A 141 0.10 -34.25 4.35
C ARG A 141 -1.25 -34.26 5.04
N ASP A 142 -1.32 -33.68 6.23
CA ASP A 142 -2.54 -33.61 7.02
C ASP A 142 -3.00 -32.16 7.16
N GLN A 143 -4.21 -31.86 6.69
CA GLN A 143 -4.75 -30.50 6.71
C GLN A 143 -4.98 -29.97 8.13
N ASP A 144 -5.35 -30.82 9.06
CA ASP A 144 -5.61 -30.43 10.44
C ASP A 144 -4.33 -29.99 11.17
N LEU A 145 -3.17 -30.45 10.69
CA LEU A 145 -1.87 -30.08 11.23
C LEU A 145 -1.28 -28.79 10.64
N LEU A 146 -1.80 -28.33 9.49
CA LEU A 146 -1.22 -27.24 8.72
C LEU A 146 -1.69 -25.86 9.16
N ARG A 147 -2.89 -25.76 9.71
CA ARG A 147 -3.55 -24.51 10.07
C ARG A 147 -3.87 -24.45 11.56
N LEU A 148 -2.83 -24.43 12.39
CA LEU A 148 -2.99 -24.29 13.84
C LEU A 148 -3.62 -22.98 14.26
N VAL A 149 -3.47 -21.93 13.46
CA VAL A 149 -4.07 -20.62 13.67
C VAL A 149 -4.72 -20.15 12.38
N THR A 150 -6.04 -19.89 12.41
CA THR A 150 -6.82 -19.40 11.27
C THR A 150 -7.71 -18.23 11.74
N PRO A 151 -7.64 -17.06 11.08
CA PRO A 151 -6.75 -16.68 9.98
C PRO A 151 -5.29 -16.55 10.42
N GLY A 152 -4.36 -16.89 9.54
CA GLY A 152 -2.93 -16.76 9.78
C GLY A 152 -2.44 -15.30 9.69
N PHE A 153 -1.18 -15.09 10.09
CA PHE A 153 -0.54 -13.77 10.02
C PHE A 153 -0.58 -13.18 8.60
N GLY A 154 -0.27 -14.01 7.58
CA GLY A 154 -0.28 -13.57 6.18
C GLY A 154 -1.67 -13.17 5.70
N ASP A 155 -2.70 -13.93 6.09
CA ASP A 155 -4.09 -13.66 5.71
C ASP A 155 -4.56 -12.31 6.28
N CYS A 156 -4.26 -12.07 7.58
CA CYS A 156 -4.59 -10.81 8.23
C CYS A 156 -3.84 -9.62 7.58
N LEU A 157 -2.54 -9.79 7.30
CA LEU A 157 -1.74 -8.75 6.67
C LEU A 157 -2.25 -8.43 5.26
N GLN A 158 -2.53 -9.44 4.44
CA GLN A 158 -3.08 -9.26 3.09
C GLN A 158 -4.45 -8.57 3.12
N TYR A 159 -5.28 -8.87 4.11
CA TYR A 159 -6.57 -8.22 4.27
C TYR A 159 -6.42 -6.72 4.59
N ILE A 160 -5.50 -6.36 5.48
CA ILE A 160 -5.20 -4.95 5.81
C ILE A 160 -4.64 -4.23 4.57
N GLN A 161 -3.73 -4.86 3.83
CA GLN A 161 -3.19 -4.33 2.58
C GLN A 161 -4.29 -4.11 1.54
N PHE A 162 -5.21 -5.05 1.43
CA PHE A 162 -6.34 -4.94 0.53
C PHE A 162 -7.22 -3.73 0.88
N ILE A 163 -7.57 -3.56 2.16
CA ILE A 163 -8.32 -2.38 2.62
C ILE A 163 -7.59 -1.08 2.26
N PHE A 164 -6.29 -0.99 2.55
CA PHE A 164 -5.49 0.17 2.17
C PHE A 164 -5.53 0.44 0.67
N LEU A 165 -5.29 -0.59 -0.14
CA LEU A 165 -5.21 -0.46 -1.59
C LEU A 165 -6.59 -0.21 -2.23
N THR A 166 -7.70 -0.62 -1.62
CA THR A 166 -9.03 -0.22 -2.11
C THR A 166 -9.24 1.29 -1.98
N GLY A 167 -8.66 1.94 -0.97
CA GLY A 167 -8.66 3.41 -0.88
C GLY A 167 -7.84 4.12 -1.96
N ALA A 168 -6.96 3.39 -2.64
CA ALA A 168 -6.12 3.91 -3.73
C ALA A 168 -6.72 3.67 -5.14
N LEU A 169 -7.96 3.18 -5.26
CA LEU A 169 -8.65 3.07 -6.55
C LEU A 169 -9.05 4.47 -7.06
N SER A 170 -9.17 4.59 -8.38
CA SER A 170 -9.58 5.85 -9.03
C SER A 170 -11.10 6.05 -8.98
N LEU A 171 -11.65 6.01 -7.76
CA LEU A 171 -13.06 6.19 -7.48
C LEU A 171 -13.30 7.49 -6.72
N ASN A 172 -14.51 8.02 -6.82
CA ASN A 172 -14.97 9.10 -5.97
C ASN A 172 -15.59 8.49 -4.71
N TYR A 173 -14.77 8.37 -3.68
CA TYR A 173 -15.24 7.85 -2.39
C TYR A 173 -16.06 8.89 -1.65
N PRO A 174 -17.17 8.47 -1.03
CA PRO A 174 -17.90 9.33 -0.10
C PRO A 174 -17.10 9.47 1.22
N GLY A 175 -17.22 10.64 1.82
CA GLY A 175 -16.71 10.89 3.15
C GLY A 175 -15.19 10.70 3.31
N TYR A 176 -14.80 10.17 4.43
CA TYR A 176 -13.42 10.07 4.89
C TYR A 176 -12.78 8.68 4.61
N TYR A 177 -13.30 7.90 3.65
CA TYR A 177 -12.81 6.55 3.37
C TYR A 177 -11.30 6.53 3.07
N ALA A 178 -10.83 7.40 2.17
CA ALA A 178 -9.41 7.46 1.85
C ALA A 178 -8.53 7.90 3.04
N PRO A 179 -8.87 8.91 3.85
CA PRO A 179 -8.18 9.23 5.10
C PRO A 179 -8.18 8.10 6.14
N VAL A 180 -9.24 7.28 6.22
CA VAL A 180 -9.30 6.11 7.11
C VAL A 180 -8.35 5.02 6.62
N THR A 181 -8.46 4.64 5.35
CA THR A 181 -7.64 3.56 4.77
C THR A 181 -6.15 3.91 4.73
N LYS A 182 -5.79 5.20 4.59
CA LYS A 182 -4.41 5.65 4.64
C LYS A 182 -3.70 5.26 5.94
N GLN A 183 -4.42 5.11 7.05
CA GLN A 183 -3.82 4.75 8.33
C GLN A 183 -3.18 3.35 8.32
N ALA A 184 -3.57 2.53 7.32
CA ALA A 184 -2.98 1.22 7.08
C ALA A 184 -1.86 1.23 6.01
N SER A 185 -1.34 2.40 5.60
CA SER A 185 -0.29 2.53 4.57
C SER A 185 0.99 1.75 4.88
N TRP A 186 1.31 1.61 6.16
CA TRP A 186 2.44 0.82 6.65
C TRP A 186 2.38 -0.64 6.19
N SER A 187 1.18 -1.22 6.02
CA SER A 187 0.99 -2.60 5.56
C SER A 187 1.45 -2.81 4.11
N ALA A 188 1.38 -1.77 3.29
CA ALA A 188 1.90 -1.75 1.92
C ALA A 188 3.32 -1.17 1.82
N LEU A 189 4.00 -0.99 2.96
CA LEU A 189 5.35 -0.42 3.06
C LEU A 189 5.46 1.02 2.52
N LEU A 190 4.36 1.78 2.64
CA LEU A 190 4.32 3.19 2.24
C LEU A 190 4.36 4.09 3.48
N PHE A 191 5.43 4.87 3.57
CA PHE A 191 5.70 5.79 4.67
C PHE A 191 5.91 7.20 4.13
N ASN A 192 5.86 8.18 5.02
CA ASN A 192 6.18 9.58 4.70
C ASN A 192 7.69 9.76 4.50
N THR A 193 8.26 9.05 3.52
CA THR A 193 9.68 9.11 3.16
C THR A 193 9.82 9.21 1.65
N SER A 194 10.66 10.14 1.20
CA SER A 194 10.94 10.36 -0.22
C SER A 194 12.39 10.04 -0.52
N TYR A 195 12.62 9.04 -1.36
CA TYR A 195 13.96 8.55 -1.70
C TYR A 195 14.48 9.08 -3.05
N VAL A 196 13.57 9.49 -3.92
CA VAL A 196 13.89 9.97 -5.28
C VAL A 196 13.74 11.48 -5.38
N SER A 197 12.72 12.04 -4.71
CA SER A 197 12.47 13.46 -4.65
C SER A 197 13.11 14.03 -3.39
N HIS A 198 14.11 14.87 -3.55
CA HIS A 198 14.66 15.59 -2.41
C HIS A 198 13.74 16.76 -2.06
N GLY A 199 12.99 16.65 -0.97
CA GLY A 199 12.08 17.70 -0.52
C GLY A 199 11.19 17.22 0.62
N HIS A 200 10.50 18.15 1.26
CA HIS A 200 9.48 17.84 2.26
C HIS A 200 8.21 17.35 1.56
N GLY A 201 7.56 16.36 2.14
CA GLY A 201 6.32 15.78 1.61
C GLY A 201 5.20 16.80 1.48
N THR A 202 4.29 16.57 0.55
CA THR A 202 3.12 17.42 0.36
C THR A 202 2.29 17.35 1.64
N GLN A 203 2.09 18.48 2.31
CA GLN A 203 1.17 18.53 3.44
C GLN A 203 -0.26 18.50 2.89
N SER A 204 -0.81 17.30 2.80
CA SER A 204 -2.21 17.13 2.41
C SER A 204 -3.19 17.50 3.52
N LEU A 205 -2.71 17.68 4.74
CA LEU A 205 -3.48 18.13 5.89
C LEU A 205 -3.10 19.58 6.21
N GLN A 206 -3.98 20.51 5.89
CA GLN A 206 -3.80 21.93 6.17
C GLN A 206 -5.05 22.43 6.92
N ASP A 207 -4.86 23.14 7.99
CA ASP A 207 -5.93 23.76 8.79
C ASP A 207 -7.06 22.78 9.20
N GLY A 208 -6.71 21.54 9.51
CA GLY A 208 -7.68 20.51 9.88
C GLY A 208 -8.46 19.89 8.71
N ILE A 209 -8.00 20.07 7.47
CA ILE A 209 -8.67 19.60 6.25
C ILE A 209 -7.70 18.78 5.42
N TYR A 210 -8.16 17.64 4.86
CA TYR A 210 -7.41 16.90 3.87
C TYR A 210 -7.68 17.46 2.47
N ILE A 211 -6.62 17.91 1.81
CA ILE A 211 -6.66 18.42 0.44
C ILE A 211 -5.85 17.46 -0.43
N THR A 212 -6.50 16.88 -1.44
CA THR A 212 -5.84 16.02 -2.41
C THR A 212 -6.19 16.44 -3.82
N ASN A 213 -5.20 16.39 -4.68
CA ASN A 213 -5.34 16.62 -6.11
C ASN A 213 -4.72 15.44 -6.88
N GLY A 214 -5.12 15.26 -8.11
CA GLY A 214 -4.53 14.21 -8.96
C GLY A 214 -5.57 13.36 -9.66
N THR A 215 -5.18 12.87 -10.83
CA THR A 215 -6.03 12.11 -11.73
C THR A 215 -6.30 10.70 -11.21
N TYR A 216 -5.28 10.09 -10.58
CA TYR A 216 -5.32 8.70 -10.14
C TYR A 216 -5.52 8.57 -8.64
N GLY A 217 -6.26 7.56 -8.21
CA GLY A 217 -6.50 7.27 -6.80
C GLY A 217 -5.21 6.99 -6.03
N MET A 218 -4.26 6.28 -6.62
CA MET A 218 -2.94 6.04 -6.03
C MET A 218 -2.15 7.34 -5.81
N THR A 219 -2.28 8.33 -6.71
CA THR A 219 -1.65 9.64 -6.54
C THR A 219 -2.27 10.39 -5.35
N ARG A 220 -3.60 10.40 -5.24
CA ARG A 220 -4.29 11.00 -4.10
C ARG A 220 -3.92 10.33 -2.79
N MET A 221 -3.84 8.99 -2.79
CA MET A 221 -3.42 8.23 -1.61
C MET A 221 -1.98 8.53 -1.19
N SER A 222 -1.05 8.68 -2.13
CA SER A 222 0.34 9.03 -1.80
C SER A 222 0.46 10.41 -1.15
N GLN A 223 -0.36 11.37 -1.59
CA GLN A 223 -0.44 12.70 -0.95
C GLN A 223 -0.99 12.61 0.48
N LEU A 224 -2.02 11.79 0.71
CA LEU A 224 -2.55 11.54 2.06
C LEU A 224 -1.51 10.89 2.97
N VAL A 225 -0.67 10.00 2.47
CA VAL A 225 0.45 9.40 3.21
C VAL A 225 1.53 10.45 3.52
N GLY A 226 1.63 11.51 2.72
CA GLY A 226 2.59 12.60 2.92
C GLY A 226 3.83 12.46 2.03
N MET A 227 3.76 11.71 0.93
CA MET A 227 4.86 11.60 -0.02
C MET A 227 5.01 12.85 -0.88
N THR A 228 6.25 13.20 -1.26
CA THR A 228 6.56 14.41 -2.04
C THR A 228 6.07 14.30 -3.48
N ALA A 229 6.30 13.15 -4.12
CA ALA A 229 5.97 12.94 -5.53
C ALA A 229 5.58 11.50 -5.82
N VAL A 230 4.83 11.32 -6.91
CA VAL A 230 4.37 10.00 -7.39
C VAL A 230 5.53 9.04 -7.67
N ARG A 231 6.69 9.55 -8.08
CA ARG A 231 7.91 8.75 -8.33
C ARG A 231 8.52 8.13 -7.08
N ASP A 232 8.15 8.59 -5.89
CA ASP A 232 8.64 8.04 -4.62
C ASP A 232 7.87 6.82 -4.15
N ILE A 233 6.66 6.58 -4.66
CA ILE A 233 5.76 5.51 -4.21
C ILE A 233 6.44 4.15 -4.35
N TRP A 234 6.92 3.84 -5.55
CA TRP A 234 7.59 2.56 -5.81
C TRP A 234 8.92 2.44 -5.05
N ALA A 235 9.71 3.52 -5.03
CA ALA A 235 11.00 3.53 -4.36
C ALA A 235 10.85 3.31 -2.85
N CYS A 236 9.85 3.93 -2.22
CA CYS A 236 9.54 3.73 -0.82
C CYS A 236 9.22 2.26 -0.52
N MET A 237 8.27 1.69 -1.25
CA MET A 237 7.90 0.27 -1.11
C MET A 237 9.12 -0.66 -1.31
N ALA A 238 9.91 -0.44 -2.36
CA ALA A 238 11.06 -1.30 -2.69
C ALA A 238 12.16 -1.25 -1.62
N VAL A 239 12.48 -0.06 -1.11
CA VAL A 239 13.49 0.09 -0.04
C VAL A 239 13.02 -0.60 1.24
N TRP A 240 11.78 -0.38 1.66
CA TRP A 240 11.26 -1.03 2.86
C TRP A 240 11.08 -2.53 2.71
N LEU A 241 10.71 -3.02 1.51
CA LEU A 241 10.68 -4.45 1.20
C LEU A 241 12.08 -5.07 1.36
N LEU A 242 13.10 -4.40 0.85
CA LEU A 242 14.50 -4.84 1.00
C LEU A 242 14.92 -4.84 2.47
N VAL A 243 14.58 -3.79 3.23
CA VAL A 243 14.86 -3.72 4.68
C VAL A 243 14.21 -4.88 5.43
N VAL A 244 12.94 -5.16 5.16
CA VAL A 244 12.22 -6.30 5.78
C VAL A 244 12.88 -7.62 5.40
N ALA A 245 13.19 -7.84 4.13
CA ALA A 245 13.84 -9.08 3.68
C ALA A 245 15.21 -9.28 4.33
N VAL A 246 16.05 -8.25 4.37
CA VAL A 246 17.37 -8.30 5.02
C VAL A 246 17.22 -8.54 6.52
N ALA A 247 16.32 -7.84 7.20
CA ALA A 247 16.08 -8.02 8.63
C ALA A 247 15.67 -9.46 8.96
N VAL A 248 14.76 -10.05 8.19
CA VAL A 248 14.32 -11.43 8.40
C VAL A 248 15.46 -12.42 8.13
N VAL A 249 16.24 -12.23 7.07
CA VAL A 249 17.42 -13.06 6.82
C VAL A 249 18.42 -12.98 7.97
N LEU A 250 18.70 -11.78 8.49
CA LEU A 250 19.60 -11.60 9.63
C LEU A 250 19.05 -12.29 10.89
N LEU A 251 17.75 -12.21 11.16
CA LEU A 251 17.13 -12.93 12.28
C LEU A 251 17.24 -14.46 12.11
N CYS A 252 17.06 -14.96 10.89
CA CYS A 252 17.31 -16.39 10.61
C CYS A 252 18.76 -16.78 10.89
N GLN A 253 19.73 -15.99 10.43
CA GLN A 253 21.16 -16.27 10.69
C GLN A 253 21.46 -16.24 12.20
N LEU A 254 20.90 -15.29 12.93
CA LEU A 254 21.05 -15.21 14.38
C LEU A 254 20.46 -16.45 15.07
N ALA A 255 19.29 -16.92 14.66
CA ALA A 255 18.67 -18.13 15.19
C ALA A 255 19.55 -19.37 14.95
N PHE A 256 20.11 -19.51 13.76
CA PHE A 256 21.07 -20.59 13.46
C PHE A 256 22.37 -20.51 14.29
N LEU A 257 22.89 -19.29 14.44
CA LEU A 257 24.08 -19.06 15.28
C LEU A 257 23.82 -19.44 16.73
N LEU A 258 22.72 -18.98 17.32
CA LEU A 258 22.33 -19.31 18.68
C LEU A 258 22.17 -20.83 18.86
N ARG A 259 21.51 -21.50 17.92
CA ARG A 259 21.35 -22.94 17.98
C ARG A 259 22.67 -23.68 17.85
N TRP A 260 23.57 -23.23 17.01
CA TRP A 260 24.92 -23.77 16.90
C TRP A 260 25.70 -23.64 18.21
N VAL A 261 25.66 -22.47 18.86
CA VAL A 261 26.30 -22.24 20.17
C VAL A 261 25.71 -23.16 21.24
N ILE A 262 24.38 -23.25 21.35
CA ILE A 262 23.70 -24.12 22.31
C ILE A 262 24.13 -25.58 22.11
N ARG A 263 24.26 -26.04 20.88
CA ARG A 263 24.70 -27.41 20.57
C ARG A 263 26.13 -27.69 20.98
N ILE A 264 27.04 -26.75 20.76
CA ILE A 264 28.42 -26.86 21.22
C ILE A 264 28.46 -27.03 22.75
N LEU A 265 27.69 -26.21 23.45
CA LEU A 265 27.61 -26.25 24.91
C LEU A 265 26.97 -27.55 25.43
N ALA A 266 25.97 -28.07 24.71
CA ALA A 266 25.25 -29.29 25.09
C ALA A 266 25.93 -30.59 24.65
N ASN A 267 27.05 -30.53 23.92
CA ASN A 267 27.81 -31.68 23.40
C ASN A 267 26.95 -32.71 22.63
N SER A 268 25.92 -32.25 21.91
CA SER A 268 24.92 -33.06 21.22
C SER A 268 25.38 -33.44 19.80
N GLN A 269 24.93 -34.61 19.30
CA GLN A 269 25.26 -35.10 17.95
C GLN A 269 25.02 -34.06 16.86
N GLN A 270 25.93 -33.98 15.90
CA GLN A 270 25.97 -33.00 14.84
C GLN A 270 24.88 -33.29 13.79
N GLU A 271 23.79 -32.56 13.83
CA GLU A 271 22.90 -32.40 12.69
C GLU A 271 23.50 -31.33 11.75
N ASP A 272 23.50 -31.57 10.45
CA ASP A 272 24.11 -30.65 9.48
C ASP A 272 23.27 -29.38 9.32
N LEU A 273 23.48 -28.38 10.19
CA LEU A 273 22.78 -27.11 10.18
C LEU A 273 23.03 -26.31 8.90
N ARG A 274 24.17 -26.54 8.21
CA ARG A 274 24.50 -25.80 6.99
C ARG A 274 23.55 -26.15 5.84
N LYS A 275 23.17 -27.43 5.72
CA LYS A 275 22.22 -27.86 4.70
C LYS A 275 20.81 -27.25 4.85
N LYS A 276 20.44 -26.89 6.09
CA LYS A 276 19.14 -26.29 6.41
C LYS A 276 19.15 -24.77 6.32
N ASN A 277 20.27 -24.11 6.59
CA ASN A 277 20.36 -22.66 6.73
C ASN A 277 20.00 -21.94 5.40
N TRP A 278 20.67 -22.28 4.31
CA TRP A 278 20.46 -21.61 3.02
C TRP A 278 19.04 -21.79 2.48
N PRO A 279 18.47 -23.02 2.41
CA PRO A 279 17.10 -23.21 1.95
C PRO A 279 16.08 -22.49 2.84
N LEU A 280 16.23 -22.49 4.16
CA LEU A 280 15.33 -21.79 5.07
C LEU A 280 15.37 -20.28 4.85
N SER A 281 16.56 -19.67 4.79
CA SER A 281 16.71 -18.24 4.58
C SER A 281 16.12 -17.82 3.23
N GLY A 282 16.35 -18.59 2.17
CA GLY A 282 15.72 -18.38 0.86
C GLY A 282 14.20 -18.51 0.92
N GLY A 283 13.70 -19.54 1.60
CA GLY A 283 12.27 -19.78 1.77
C GLY A 283 11.56 -18.66 2.55
N MET A 284 12.24 -18.04 3.52
CA MET A 284 11.69 -16.86 4.20
C MET A 284 11.56 -15.66 3.27
N VAL A 285 12.51 -15.45 2.36
CA VAL A 285 12.40 -14.40 1.32
C VAL A 285 11.25 -14.71 0.36
N VAL A 286 11.10 -15.95 -0.09
CA VAL A 286 9.98 -16.40 -0.93
C VAL A 286 8.65 -16.14 -0.21
N ARG A 287 8.56 -16.46 1.07
CA ARG A 287 7.36 -16.18 1.90
C ARG A 287 7.05 -14.70 1.99
N ILE A 288 8.06 -13.84 2.22
CA ILE A 288 7.88 -12.39 2.27
C ILE A 288 7.30 -11.88 0.96
N ILE A 289 7.85 -12.30 -0.18
CA ILE A 289 7.43 -11.82 -1.49
C ILE A 289 6.02 -12.33 -1.84
N PHE A 290 5.79 -13.64 -1.77
CA PHE A 290 4.56 -14.24 -2.29
C PHE A 290 3.41 -14.27 -1.28
N ASN A 291 3.69 -14.58 -0.01
CA ASN A 291 2.62 -14.74 0.97
C ASN A 291 2.30 -13.44 1.72
N TYR A 292 3.25 -12.49 1.78
CA TYR A 292 3.02 -11.27 2.57
C TYR A 292 2.88 -10.01 1.72
N PHE A 293 3.68 -9.82 0.69
CA PHE A 293 3.74 -8.55 -0.02
C PHE A 293 3.45 -8.62 -1.54
N LEU A 294 2.99 -9.76 -2.06
CA LEU A 294 2.70 -9.89 -3.50
C LEU A 294 1.72 -8.82 -3.99
N LEU A 295 0.64 -8.57 -3.25
CA LEU A 295 -0.39 -7.61 -3.63
C LEU A 295 0.15 -6.18 -3.77
N PRO A 296 0.79 -5.58 -2.75
CA PRO A 296 1.35 -4.23 -2.89
C PRO A 296 2.50 -4.17 -3.89
N ILE A 297 3.36 -5.19 -3.99
CA ILE A 297 4.45 -5.22 -4.98
C ILE A 297 3.88 -5.12 -6.40
N VAL A 298 2.89 -5.95 -6.74
CA VAL A 298 2.29 -5.94 -8.09
C VAL A 298 1.54 -4.64 -8.33
N ALA A 299 0.68 -4.21 -7.39
CA ALA A 299 -0.12 -3.01 -7.54
C ALA A 299 0.74 -1.75 -7.75
N ILE A 300 1.74 -1.56 -6.89
CA ILE A 300 2.61 -0.37 -6.94
C ILE A 300 3.56 -0.43 -8.14
N SER A 301 4.09 -1.61 -8.49
CA SER A 301 4.94 -1.74 -9.68
C SER A 301 4.16 -1.51 -10.98
N MET A 302 2.92 -2.02 -11.09
CA MET A 302 2.05 -1.75 -12.23
C MET A 302 1.68 -0.27 -12.33
N PHE A 303 1.40 0.37 -11.20
CA PHE A 303 1.15 1.81 -11.16
C PHE A 303 2.39 2.60 -11.61
N GLN A 304 3.59 2.17 -11.21
CA GLN A 304 4.84 2.80 -11.64
C GLN A 304 5.01 2.81 -13.18
N LEU A 305 4.50 1.78 -13.87
CA LEU A 305 4.51 1.74 -15.34
C LEU A 305 3.53 2.75 -15.94
N ILE A 306 2.38 2.99 -15.31
CA ILE A 306 1.42 4.01 -15.76
C ILE A 306 2.02 5.42 -15.66
N VAL A 307 2.78 5.69 -14.61
CA VAL A 307 3.42 6.99 -14.39
C VAL A 307 4.87 7.05 -14.87
N ALA A 308 5.29 6.12 -15.73
CA ALA A 308 6.66 5.99 -16.20
C ALA A 308 7.23 7.30 -16.79
N ALA A 309 6.42 8.06 -17.54
CA ALA A 309 6.83 9.32 -18.15
C ALA A 309 7.18 10.42 -17.11
N ARG A 310 6.73 10.28 -15.87
CA ARG A 310 6.97 11.23 -14.77
C ARG A 310 8.00 10.73 -13.76
N SER A 311 8.67 9.61 -14.05
CA SER A 311 9.58 8.94 -13.14
C SER A 311 10.96 8.73 -13.78
N PRO A 312 12.05 8.69 -12.99
CA PRO A 312 13.38 8.35 -13.51
C PRO A 312 13.39 6.97 -14.16
N ALA A 313 14.12 6.84 -15.26
CA ALA A 313 14.23 5.58 -16.00
C ALA A 313 14.76 4.41 -15.14
N SER A 314 15.63 4.70 -14.17
CA SER A 314 16.17 3.70 -13.23
C SER A 314 15.06 3.09 -12.35
N VAL A 315 14.14 3.90 -11.83
CA VAL A 315 13.02 3.44 -11.00
C VAL A 315 12.07 2.56 -11.81
N VAL A 316 11.76 3.00 -13.05
CA VAL A 316 10.91 2.22 -13.97
C VAL A 316 11.57 0.89 -14.34
N ALA A 317 12.86 0.90 -14.67
CA ALA A 317 13.61 -0.31 -15.01
C ALA A 317 13.61 -1.30 -13.82
N MET A 318 13.86 -0.84 -12.61
CA MET A 318 13.85 -1.69 -11.42
C MET A 318 12.45 -2.26 -11.14
N ALA A 319 11.39 -1.50 -11.38
CA ALA A 319 10.02 -1.99 -11.25
C ALA A 319 9.72 -3.12 -12.25
N VAL A 320 10.16 -2.98 -13.51
CA VAL A 320 10.04 -4.03 -14.52
C VAL A 320 10.85 -5.27 -14.14
N ILE A 321 12.10 -5.08 -13.71
CA ILE A 321 12.97 -6.20 -13.29
C ILE A 321 12.33 -6.97 -12.13
N LEU A 322 11.79 -6.27 -11.12
CA LEU A 322 11.12 -6.91 -9.98
C LEU A 322 9.89 -7.72 -10.42
N LEU A 323 9.04 -7.16 -11.28
CA LEU A 323 7.86 -7.87 -11.81
C LEU A 323 8.27 -9.10 -12.61
N LEU A 324 9.27 -8.98 -13.50
CA LEU A 324 9.76 -10.11 -14.27
C LEU A 324 10.37 -11.19 -13.37
N ALA A 325 11.14 -10.82 -12.36
CA ALA A 325 11.70 -11.76 -11.42
C ALA A 325 10.62 -12.54 -10.65
N ILE A 326 9.55 -11.88 -10.23
CA ILE A 326 8.41 -12.54 -9.57
C ILE A 326 7.70 -13.50 -10.52
N ILE A 327 7.43 -13.09 -11.77
CA ILE A 327 6.79 -13.94 -12.76
C ILE A 327 7.65 -15.17 -13.08
N VAL A 328 8.95 -14.97 -13.32
CA VAL A 328 9.89 -16.07 -13.59
C VAL A 328 9.96 -17.03 -12.42
N LEU A 329 10.06 -16.52 -11.20
CA LEU A 329 10.10 -17.36 -9.99
C LEU A 329 8.78 -18.12 -9.79
N ALA A 330 7.64 -17.47 -10.01
CA ALA A 330 6.32 -18.13 -9.94
C ALA A 330 6.20 -19.26 -10.97
N LEU A 331 6.60 -19.00 -12.21
CA LEU A 331 6.61 -20.02 -13.27
C LEU A 331 7.58 -21.17 -12.97
N TRP A 332 8.73 -20.86 -12.39
CA TRP A 332 9.70 -21.88 -11.95
C TRP A 332 9.09 -22.80 -10.90
N ILE A 333 8.49 -22.25 -9.87
CA ILE A 333 7.87 -23.02 -8.79
C ILE A 333 6.68 -23.84 -9.31
N LEU A 334 5.88 -23.26 -10.18
CA LEU A 334 4.79 -23.95 -10.86
C LEU A 334 5.30 -25.17 -11.65
N ASN A 335 6.34 -24.97 -12.45
CA ASN A 335 6.97 -26.03 -13.21
C ASN A 335 7.52 -27.13 -12.28
N LEU A 336 8.10 -26.77 -11.14
CA LEU A 336 8.58 -27.70 -10.12
C LEU A 336 7.41 -28.56 -9.59
N ILE A 337 6.28 -27.93 -9.18
CA ILE A 337 5.11 -28.62 -8.64
C ILE A 337 4.50 -29.59 -9.66
N PHE A 338 4.44 -29.21 -10.94
CA PHE A 338 3.85 -30.06 -11.97
C PHE A 338 4.78 -31.19 -12.44
N ARG A 339 6.10 -30.98 -12.46
CA ARG A 339 7.06 -31.99 -12.89
C ARG A 339 7.35 -33.05 -11.85
N THR A 340 7.27 -32.71 -10.57
CA THR A 340 7.58 -33.66 -9.49
C THR A 340 6.46 -34.68 -9.35
N LYS A 341 6.78 -35.95 -9.65
CA LYS A 341 5.88 -37.09 -9.50
C LYS A 341 6.65 -38.26 -8.90
N PRO A 342 6.13 -38.96 -7.87
CA PRO A 342 4.92 -38.61 -7.10
C PRO A 342 5.07 -37.31 -6.31
N ARG A 343 3.96 -36.62 -6.05
CA ARG A 343 3.93 -35.31 -5.40
C ARG A 343 4.41 -35.34 -3.95
N ALA A 344 4.39 -36.50 -3.33
CA ALA A 344 4.93 -36.73 -2.00
C ALA A 344 6.42 -36.27 -1.89
N TYR A 345 7.21 -36.36 -2.96
CA TYR A 345 8.60 -35.89 -2.97
C TYR A 345 8.74 -34.37 -2.73
N LEU A 346 7.70 -33.56 -3.05
CA LEU A 346 7.69 -32.14 -2.73
C LEU A 346 7.75 -31.89 -1.22
N PHE A 347 7.28 -32.85 -0.41
CA PHE A 347 7.22 -32.76 1.04
C PHE A 347 8.32 -33.61 1.73
N ASP A 348 8.89 -34.56 1.03
CA ASP A 348 9.93 -35.45 1.58
C ASP A 348 11.35 -34.85 1.42
N ASP A 349 11.58 -34.06 0.35
CA ASP A 349 12.88 -33.39 0.13
C ASP A 349 12.99 -32.12 0.97
N LEU A 350 13.75 -32.21 2.06
CA LEU A 350 13.88 -31.12 3.04
C LEU A 350 14.34 -29.78 2.44
N PRO A 351 15.36 -29.69 1.56
CA PRO A 351 15.75 -28.44 0.93
C PRO A 351 14.63 -27.81 0.10
N THR A 352 13.90 -28.63 -0.66
CA THR A 352 12.77 -28.16 -1.49
C THR A 352 11.64 -27.63 -0.63
N VAL A 353 11.28 -28.30 0.45
CA VAL A 353 10.26 -27.83 1.39
C VAL A 353 10.68 -26.56 2.11
N LEU A 354 11.92 -26.46 2.56
CA LEU A 354 12.38 -25.25 3.24
C LEU A 354 12.38 -24.04 2.31
N LEU A 355 12.71 -24.23 1.03
CA LEU A 355 12.83 -23.13 0.06
C LEU A 355 11.49 -22.75 -0.58
N TYR A 356 10.73 -23.73 -1.08
CA TYR A 356 9.50 -23.51 -1.84
C TYR A 356 8.24 -23.88 -1.08
N GLY A 357 8.36 -24.66 -0.02
CA GLY A 357 7.24 -25.06 0.85
C GLY A 357 6.35 -23.92 1.35
N PRO A 358 6.89 -22.70 1.64
CA PRO A 358 6.04 -21.58 2.04
C PRO A 358 4.85 -21.31 1.14
N LEU A 359 4.90 -21.72 -0.13
CA LEU A 359 3.80 -21.53 -1.09
C LEU A 359 2.78 -22.67 -1.06
N TYR A 360 3.21 -23.92 -0.90
CA TYR A 360 2.31 -25.08 -1.05
C TYR A 360 2.14 -25.92 0.22
N ASN A 361 2.92 -25.69 1.27
CA ASN A 361 2.89 -26.50 2.49
C ASN A 361 1.59 -26.36 3.33
N THR A 362 0.70 -25.42 2.95
CA THR A 362 -0.64 -25.28 3.53
C THR A 362 -1.66 -26.19 2.85
N TYR A 363 -1.25 -26.96 1.86
CA TYR A 363 -2.09 -27.90 1.11
C TYR A 363 -1.55 -29.32 1.28
N SER A 364 -2.43 -30.33 1.15
CA SER A 364 -1.99 -31.72 1.07
C SER A 364 -1.17 -31.95 -0.22
N ASP A 365 -0.45 -33.04 -0.29
CA ASP A 365 0.40 -33.41 -1.43
C ASP A 365 -0.39 -33.44 -2.76
N GLU A 366 -1.61 -33.98 -2.77
CA GLU A 366 -2.49 -33.99 -3.95
C GLU A 366 -2.98 -32.59 -4.32
N ALA A 367 -3.24 -31.75 -3.32
CA ALA A 367 -3.79 -30.39 -3.49
C ALA A 367 -2.73 -29.32 -3.67
N ALA A 368 -1.43 -29.63 -3.63
CA ALA A 368 -0.33 -28.67 -3.77
C ALA A 368 -0.48 -27.70 -4.97
N PRO A 369 -1.00 -28.10 -6.15
CA PRO A 369 -1.21 -27.17 -7.26
C PRO A 369 -2.22 -26.05 -6.98
N PHE A 370 -3.17 -26.26 -6.04
CA PHE A 370 -4.13 -25.22 -5.66
C PHE A 370 -3.47 -23.98 -5.02
N ALA A 371 -2.24 -24.11 -4.52
CA ALA A 371 -1.46 -22.98 -4.00
C ALA A 371 -1.29 -21.85 -5.02
N LEU A 372 -1.37 -22.16 -6.31
CA LEU A 372 -1.25 -21.19 -7.38
C LEU A 372 -2.46 -20.27 -7.49
N ILE A 373 -3.67 -20.75 -7.16
CA ILE A 373 -4.92 -19.99 -7.34
C ILE A 373 -4.90 -18.70 -6.52
N PRO A 374 -4.62 -18.70 -5.19
CA PRO A 374 -4.51 -17.47 -4.43
C PRO A 374 -3.43 -16.52 -4.96
N ALA A 375 -2.30 -17.04 -5.42
CA ALA A 375 -1.22 -16.23 -5.97
C ALA A 375 -1.64 -15.53 -7.28
N ILE A 376 -2.30 -16.24 -8.20
CA ILE A 376 -2.84 -15.67 -9.45
C ILE A 376 -3.92 -14.62 -9.15
N LEU A 377 -4.86 -14.92 -8.25
CA LEU A 377 -5.92 -13.98 -7.88
C LEU A 377 -5.32 -12.70 -7.27
N THR A 378 -4.32 -12.84 -6.40
CA THR A 378 -3.61 -11.71 -5.80
C THR A 378 -2.89 -10.89 -6.88
N PHE A 379 -2.27 -11.55 -7.84
CA PHE A 379 -1.60 -10.90 -8.97
C PHE A 379 -2.59 -10.13 -9.86
N ILE A 380 -3.74 -10.73 -10.20
CA ILE A 380 -4.81 -10.07 -10.97
C ILE A 380 -5.37 -8.86 -10.22
N ARG A 381 -5.61 -8.97 -8.90
CA ARG A 381 -6.02 -7.85 -8.06
C ARG A 381 -4.98 -6.74 -8.05
N GLY A 382 -3.70 -7.07 -7.94
CA GLY A 382 -2.61 -6.10 -8.03
C GLY A 382 -2.59 -5.37 -9.38
N ILE A 383 -2.79 -6.07 -10.50
CA ILE A 383 -2.92 -5.45 -11.83
C ILE A 383 -4.15 -4.53 -11.88
N ALA A 384 -5.30 -4.97 -11.40
CA ALA A 384 -6.52 -4.16 -11.39
C ALA A 384 -6.32 -2.85 -10.62
N ILE A 385 -5.69 -2.92 -9.46
CA ILE A 385 -5.43 -1.75 -8.62
C ILE A 385 -4.38 -0.84 -9.27
N GLY A 386 -3.27 -1.38 -9.78
CA GLY A 386 -2.13 -0.60 -10.25
C GLY A 386 -2.25 -0.13 -11.69
N ALA A 387 -2.53 -1.07 -12.63
CA ALA A 387 -2.52 -0.78 -14.06
C ALA A 387 -3.83 -0.15 -14.59
N VAL A 388 -4.97 -0.41 -13.94
CA VAL A 388 -6.28 0.04 -14.42
C VAL A 388 -6.70 1.38 -13.79
N GLN A 389 -5.78 2.15 -13.26
CA GLN A 389 -6.01 3.49 -12.67
C GLN A 389 -6.76 4.48 -13.59
N PRO A 390 -6.64 4.44 -14.93
CA PRO A 390 -7.42 5.35 -15.78
C PRO A 390 -8.95 5.14 -15.72
N SER A 391 -9.43 3.98 -15.24
CA SER A 391 -10.86 3.67 -15.17
C SER A 391 -11.25 3.00 -13.85
N GLY A 392 -11.81 3.78 -12.92
CA GLY A 392 -12.28 3.26 -11.63
C GLY A 392 -13.40 2.21 -11.78
N ILE A 393 -14.24 2.33 -12.80
CA ILE A 393 -15.31 1.33 -13.08
C ILE A 393 -14.68 -0.01 -13.48
N ALA A 394 -13.68 0.01 -14.37
CA ALA A 394 -12.98 -1.21 -14.78
C ALA A 394 -12.25 -1.86 -13.58
N GLN A 395 -11.65 -1.05 -12.69
CA GLN A 395 -11.08 -1.57 -11.45
C GLN A 395 -12.11 -2.32 -10.61
N LEU A 396 -13.29 -1.73 -10.39
CA LEU A 396 -14.37 -2.36 -9.64
C LEU A 396 -14.83 -3.68 -10.26
N VAL A 397 -15.04 -3.71 -11.57
CA VAL A 397 -15.49 -4.92 -12.27
C VAL A 397 -14.48 -6.05 -12.10
N ILE A 398 -13.18 -5.79 -12.31
CA ILE A 398 -12.13 -6.82 -12.16
C ILE A 398 -11.99 -7.26 -10.70
N MET A 399 -12.21 -6.36 -9.75
CA MET A 399 -12.11 -6.69 -8.31
C MET A 399 -13.32 -7.49 -7.81
N ALA A 400 -14.47 -7.42 -8.49
CA ALA A 400 -15.69 -8.14 -8.15
C ALA A 400 -15.70 -9.58 -8.66
N ILE A 401 -14.82 -9.92 -9.61
CA ILE A 401 -14.60 -11.26 -10.14
C ILE A 401 -13.63 -12.03 -9.24
#